data_c6fa739c88365607825e87e870aa18d3
#
_entry.id   c6fa739c88365607825e87e870aa18d3
#
_cell.length_a   1.000
_cell.length_b   1.000
_cell.length_c   1.000
_cell.angle_alpha   90.00
_cell.angle_beta   90.00
_cell.angle_gamma   90.00
#
_symmetry.space_group_name_H-M   'P 1'
#
loop_
_entity.id
_entity.type
_entity.pdbx_description
1 polymer ?
#
loop_
_entity_poly.entity_id
_entity_poly.type
_entity_poly.pdbx_seq_one_letter_code
_entity_poly.pdbx_strand_id
1 'polypeptide(L)'
;MTRRSFLFVLGSSRPDGNTELLARAAAEQLPSDVEQTWISLARHPLPDFEDQRHDSDHVRPTEGNTALLLDATLAATDIVIASPLYWYSVSGQTKRYLDHWSGWLRTPGLDFKATLAGRTLWGVTALADDQPVVADPLVGTLNNSAAYMGMSFGGVLLGNGSKPGDVLRDTQALTRAKTFFAGETPAARFLWETR
;
A
#
# COMPACT_ATOMS: atom_id res chain seq x y z
N MET A 1 -12.05 -14.29 16.15
CA MET A 1 -11.26 -13.80 15.00
C MET A 1 -11.57 -12.33 14.83
N THR A 2 -10.56 -11.47 14.72
CA THR A 2 -10.77 -10.05 14.47
C THR A 2 -11.36 -9.91 13.06
N ARG A 3 -12.42 -9.11 12.92
CA ARG A 3 -13.05 -8.82 11.62
C ARG A 3 -12.03 -8.11 10.74
N ARG A 4 -11.88 -8.54 9.48
CA ARG A 4 -10.96 -7.87 8.55
C ARG A 4 -11.48 -6.48 8.18
N SER A 5 -10.56 -5.53 8.10
CA SER A 5 -10.81 -4.16 7.64
C SER A 5 -9.69 -3.76 6.68
N PHE A 6 -10.06 -3.23 5.52
CA PHE A 6 -9.12 -2.89 4.46
C PHE A 6 -8.96 -1.37 4.35
N LEU A 7 -7.70 -0.91 4.31
CA LEU A 7 -7.35 0.44 3.90
C LEU A 7 -6.75 0.40 2.49
N PHE A 8 -7.41 1.02 1.53
CA PHE A 8 -6.90 1.23 0.19
C PHE A 8 -6.26 2.61 0.07
N VAL A 9 -4.93 2.65 -0.05
CA VAL A 9 -4.14 3.88 -0.23
C VAL A 9 -3.90 4.06 -1.72
N LEU A 10 -4.58 5.04 -2.32
CA LEU A 10 -4.50 5.33 -3.75
C LEU A 10 -3.38 6.32 -4.03
N GLY A 11 -2.29 5.84 -4.62
CA GLY A 11 -1.08 6.60 -4.95
C GLY A 11 -1.07 7.21 -6.35
N SER A 12 -2.17 7.15 -7.11
CA SER A 12 -2.27 7.79 -8.41
C SER A 12 -2.65 9.26 -8.28
N SER A 13 -2.04 10.11 -9.09
CA SER A 13 -2.47 11.51 -9.24
C SER A 13 -3.74 11.66 -10.08
N ARG A 14 -4.11 10.60 -10.81
CA ARG A 14 -5.30 10.56 -11.68
C ARG A 14 -6.40 9.78 -10.97
N PRO A 15 -7.61 10.32 -10.83
CA PRO A 15 -8.77 9.53 -10.42
C PRO A 15 -9.12 8.51 -11.51
N ASP A 16 -9.71 7.40 -11.12
CA ASP A 16 -10.17 6.32 -12.01
C ASP A 16 -9.08 5.80 -12.95
N GLY A 17 -7.82 5.86 -12.51
CA GLY A 17 -6.69 5.31 -13.25
C GLY A 17 -6.64 3.77 -13.19
N ASN A 18 -5.89 3.15 -14.10
CA ASN A 18 -5.80 1.68 -14.22
C ASN A 18 -5.52 0.97 -12.89
N THR A 19 -4.63 1.52 -12.07
CA THR A 19 -4.30 0.95 -10.75
C THR A 19 -5.51 0.97 -9.80
N GLU A 20 -6.26 2.08 -9.77
CA GLU A 20 -7.47 2.18 -8.95
C GLU A 20 -8.56 1.24 -9.45
N LEU A 21 -8.79 1.18 -10.78
CA LEU A 21 -9.78 0.28 -11.39
C LEU A 21 -9.48 -1.19 -11.06
N LEU A 22 -8.20 -1.58 -11.12
CA LEU A 22 -7.79 -2.94 -10.76
C LEU A 22 -7.98 -3.22 -9.27
N ALA A 23 -7.63 -2.26 -8.40
CA ALA A 23 -7.85 -2.39 -6.96
C ALA A 23 -9.33 -2.53 -6.62
N ARG A 24 -10.22 -1.76 -7.29
CA ARG A 24 -11.67 -1.87 -7.13
C ARG A 24 -12.19 -3.22 -7.57
N ALA A 25 -11.76 -3.72 -8.74
CA ALA A 25 -12.15 -5.05 -9.23
C ALA A 25 -11.77 -6.18 -8.24
N ALA A 26 -10.63 -6.04 -7.56
CA ALA A 26 -10.25 -7.00 -6.51
C ALA A 26 -11.07 -6.80 -5.22
N ALA A 27 -11.36 -5.56 -4.84
CA ALA A 27 -12.11 -5.23 -3.64
C ALA A 27 -13.59 -5.63 -3.72
N GLU A 28 -14.18 -5.65 -4.91
CA GLU A 28 -15.54 -6.15 -5.17
C GLU A 28 -15.74 -7.62 -4.79
N GLN A 29 -14.65 -8.38 -4.69
CA GLN A 29 -14.70 -9.80 -4.30
C GLN A 29 -14.62 -10.01 -2.78
N LEU A 30 -14.39 -8.95 -2.01
CA LEU A 30 -14.41 -9.04 -0.55
C LEU A 30 -15.84 -9.28 -0.07
N PRO A 31 -16.04 -10.06 1.02
CA PRO A 31 -17.35 -10.21 1.63
C PRO A 31 -17.98 -8.85 1.97
N SER A 32 -19.29 -8.75 1.83
CA SER A 32 -20.02 -7.48 2.02
C SER A 32 -19.97 -6.91 3.44
N ASP A 33 -19.57 -7.72 4.40
CA ASP A 33 -19.37 -7.31 5.79
C ASP A 33 -17.95 -6.83 6.10
N VAL A 34 -17.03 -6.90 5.15
CA VAL A 34 -15.65 -6.39 5.29
C VAL A 34 -15.66 -4.87 5.11
N GLU A 35 -15.14 -4.17 6.12
CA GLU A 35 -15.00 -2.72 6.06
C GLU A 35 -13.91 -2.31 5.07
N GLN A 36 -14.18 -1.31 4.25
CA GLN A 36 -13.25 -0.78 3.25
C GLN A 36 -13.14 0.74 3.40
N THR A 37 -11.94 1.22 3.68
CA THR A 37 -11.60 2.65 3.70
C THR A 37 -10.74 2.97 2.49
N TRP A 38 -11.12 4.00 1.72
CA TRP A 38 -10.42 4.41 0.50
C TRP A 38 -9.88 5.83 0.66
N ILE A 39 -8.55 5.99 0.61
CA ILE A 39 -7.89 7.30 0.74
C ILE A 39 -7.01 7.57 -0.47
N SER A 40 -7.35 8.63 -1.22
CA SER A 40 -6.53 9.13 -2.32
C SER A 40 -5.48 10.11 -1.81
N LEU A 41 -4.21 9.78 -2.01
CA LEU A 41 -3.09 10.65 -1.64
C LEU A 41 -3.05 11.96 -2.44
N ALA A 42 -3.68 11.98 -3.62
CA ALA A 42 -3.83 13.21 -4.40
C ALA A 42 -4.86 14.17 -3.79
N ARG A 43 -5.92 13.63 -3.15
CA ARG A 43 -6.95 14.43 -2.47
C ARG A 43 -6.58 14.75 -1.01
N HIS A 44 -5.72 13.95 -0.41
CA HIS A 44 -5.21 14.10 0.95
C HIS A 44 -3.68 14.16 0.91
N PRO A 45 -3.10 15.23 0.30
CA PRO A 45 -1.66 15.33 0.14
C PRO A 45 -0.99 15.40 1.51
N LEU A 46 0.08 14.62 1.64
CA LEU A 46 0.97 14.71 2.80
C LEU A 46 2.02 15.80 2.56
N PRO A 47 2.44 16.50 3.59
CA PRO A 47 3.62 17.38 3.50
C PRO A 47 4.86 16.55 3.14
N ASP A 48 5.90 17.21 2.67
CA ASP A 48 7.18 16.54 2.46
C ASP A 48 7.68 15.98 3.80
N PHE A 49 8.23 14.77 3.73
CA PHE A 49 8.78 14.14 4.92
C PHE A 49 10.12 14.80 5.28
N GLU A 50 10.23 15.25 6.52
CA GLU A 50 11.48 15.74 7.10
C GLU A 50 12.00 14.69 8.08
N ASP A 51 13.24 14.26 7.88
CA ASP A 51 13.89 13.31 8.76
C ASP A 51 14.42 14.01 10.01
N GLN A 52 13.67 13.97 11.07
CA GLN A 52 14.00 14.57 12.38
C GLN A 52 14.52 13.52 13.39
N ARG A 53 15.05 12.39 12.92
CA ARG A 53 15.45 11.27 13.80
C ARG A 53 16.54 11.60 14.81
N HIS A 54 17.27 12.66 14.60
CA HIS A 54 18.38 13.09 15.46
C HIS A 54 18.15 14.47 16.10
N ASP A 55 17.00 15.09 15.81
CA ASP A 55 16.62 16.37 16.40
C ASP A 55 15.85 16.09 17.69
N SER A 56 16.51 16.24 18.82
CA SER A 56 16.12 15.69 20.11
C SER A 56 14.79 16.20 20.70
N ASP A 57 14.21 17.28 20.20
CA ASP A 57 13.13 17.96 20.91
C ASP A 57 11.87 18.26 20.08
N HIS A 58 11.80 17.87 18.81
CA HIS A 58 10.69 18.26 17.95
C HIS A 58 10.04 17.05 17.25
N VAL A 59 9.16 16.36 17.98
CA VAL A 59 8.17 15.50 17.30
C VAL A 59 7.08 16.42 16.78
N ARG A 60 6.98 16.59 15.46
CA ARG A 60 5.86 17.34 14.87
C ARG A 60 4.54 16.69 15.24
N PRO A 61 3.54 17.46 15.66
CA PRO A 61 2.20 16.96 15.86
C PRO A 61 1.68 16.27 14.58
N THR A 62 1.07 15.12 14.75
CA THR A 62 0.39 14.45 13.63
C THR A 62 -0.99 15.07 13.47
N GLU A 63 -1.16 15.93 12.47
CA GLU A 63 -2.38 16.71 12.24
C GLU A 63 -2.86 16.59 10.78
N GLY A 64 -4.08 17.01 10.53
CA GLY A 64 -4.66 17.09 9.19
C GLY A 64 -4.58 15.77 8.43
N ASN A 65 -4.09 15.79 7.18
CA ASN A 65 -4.00 14.59 6.36
C ASN A 65 -3.03 13.53 6.91
N THR A 66 -2.02 13.96 7.68
CA THR A 66 -1.07 13.05 8.31
C THR A 66 -1.75 12.26 9.43
N ALA A 67 -2.59 12.92 10.25
CA ALA A 67 -3.40 12.26 11.26
C ALA A 67 -4.43 11.31 10.62
N LEU A 68 -5.16 11.79 9.61
CA LEU A 68 -6.14 10.97 8.88
C LEU A 68 -5.53 9.66 8.37
N LEU A 69 -4.36 9.74 7.74
CA LEU A 69 -3.68 8.55 7.20
C LEU A 69 -3.11 7.66 8.29
N LEU A 70 -2.57 8.24 9.38
CA LEU A 70 -2.13 7.47 10.53
C LEU A 70 -3.29 6.68 11.15
N ASP A 71 -4.40 7.35 11.46
CA ASP A 71 -5.56 6.73 12.10
C ASP A 71 -6.14 5.60 11.22
N ALA A 72 -6.27 5.84 9.92
CA ALA A 72 -6.73 4.82 8.97
C ALA A 72 -5.74 3.64 8.88
N THR A 73 -4.43 3.90 8.92
CA THR A 73 -3.39 2.87 8.91
C THR A 73 -3.45 2.02 10.18
N LEU A 74 -3.66 2.65 11.34
CA LEU A 74 -3.77 1.96 12.62
C LEU A 74 -5.09 1.17 12.76
N ALA A 75 -6.16 1.57 12.11
CA ALA A 75 -7.45 0.88 12.17
C ALA A 75 -7.51 -0.37 11.29
N ALA A 76 -6.77 -0.41 10.17
CA ALA A 76 -6.86 -1.47 9.18
C ALA A 76 -6.13 -2.74 9.61
N THR A 77 -6.69 -3.91 9.31
CA THR A 77 -5.99 -5.20 9.40
C THR A 77 -5.21 -5.52 8.13
N ASP A 78 -5.67 -4.95 7.02
CA ASP A 78 -5.12 -5.16 5.68
C ASP A 78 -4.88 -3.78 5.02
N ILE A 79 -3.65 -3.49 4.65
CA ILE A 79 -3.26 -2.25 3.98
C ILE A 79 -2.94 -2.56 2.53
N VAL A 80 -3.67 -1.92 1.61
CA VAL A 80 -3.48 -2.09 0.17
C VAL A 80 -2.84 -0.83 -0.40
N ILE A 81 -1.62 -0.95 -0.89
CA ILE A 81 -0.93 0.12 -1.61
C ILE A 81 -1.26 0.01 -3.10
N ALA A 82 -2.20 0.82 -3.56
CA ALA A 82 -2.56 0.91 -4.97
C ALA A 82 -1.76 2.04 -5.63
N SER A 83 -0.56 1.71 -6.13
CA SER A 83 0.38 2.67 -6.71
C SER A 83 0.63 2.37 -8.18
N PRO A 84 0.56 3.37 -9.08
CA PRO A 84 1.08 3.18 -10.43
C PRO A 84 2.59 2.91 -10.38
N LEU A 85 3.07 2.15 -11.36
CA LEU A 85 4.50 1.91 -11.55
C LEU A 85 5.13 3.11 -12.28
N TYR A 86 5.87 3.94 -11.57
CA TYR A 86 6.60 5.05 -12.13
C TYR A 86 8.11 4.85 -11.93
N TRP A 87 8.86 4.82 -13.03
CA TRP A 87 10.31 4.59 -12.97
C TRP A 87 10.65 3.37 -12.11
N TYR A 88 9.97 2.25 -12.37
CA TYR A 88 10.18 0.95 -11.70
C TYR A 88 9.86 0.92 -10.20
N SER A 89 9.24 1.98 -9.65
CA SER A 89 8.95 2.10 -8.22
C SER A 89 7.52 2.58 -7.98
N VAL A 90 7.17 2.70 -6.72
CA VAL A 90 5.93 3.34 -6.30
C VAL A 90 5.93 4.82 -6.68
N SER A 91 4.76 5.42 -6.83
CA SER A 91 4.63 6.86 -7.08
C SER A 91 5.25 7.69 -5.96
N GLY A 92 5.66 8.93 -6.26
CA GLY A 92 6.20 9.85 -5.25
C GLY A 92 5.26 10.11 -4.08
N GLN A 93 3.94 10.13 -4.34
CA GLN A 93 2.94 10.28 -3.27
C GLN A 93 2.90 9.05 -2.38
N THR A 94 2.95 7.86 -2.95
CA THR A 94 3.06 6.60 -2.19
C THR A 94 4.35 6.53 -1.40
N LYS A 95 5.48 6.92 -2.03
CA LYS A 95 6.76 6.93 -1.32
C LYS A 95 6.74 7.88 -0.13
N ARG A 96 6.16 9.08 -0.31
CA ARG A 96 5.98 10.04 0.78
C ARG A 96 5.14 9.44 1.93
N TYR A 97 4.05 8.74 1.63
CA TYR A 97 3.26 8.04 2.65
C TYR A 97 4.11 7.01 3.42
N LEU A 98 4.91 6.21 2.72
CA LEU A 98 5.82 5.25 3.37
C LEU A 98 6.93 5.94 4.17
N ASP A 99 7.41 7.11 3.73
CA ASP A 99 8.41 7.88 4.45
C ASP A 99 7.86 8.42 5.78
N HIS A 100 6.58 8.81 5.83
CA HIS A 100 5.93 9.20 7.08
C HIS A 100 5.88 8.07 8.12
N TRP A 101 5.95 6.79 7.72
CA TRP A 101 6.08 5.68 8.67
C TRP A 101 7.33 5.83 9.55
N SER A 102 8.42 6.43 9.03
CA SER A 102 9.63 6.71 9.81
C SER A 102 9.38 7.70 10.95
N GLY A 103 8.51 8.70 10.73
CA GLY A 103 8.07 9.62 11.77
C GLY A 103 7.16 8.94 12.78
N TRP A 104 6.17 8.17 12.32
CA TRP A 104 5.22 7.47 13.18
C TRP A 104 5.88 6.41 14.08
N LEU A 105 6.95 5.77 13.60
CA LEU A 105 7.77 4.86 14.42
C LEU A 105 8.41 5.52 15.65
N ARG A 106 8.47 6.85 15.68
CA ARG A 106 9.13 7.64 16.73
C ARG A 106 8.18 8.52 17.51
N THR A 107 6.90 8.49 17.16
CA THR A 107 5.88 9.25 17.86
C THR A 107 5.75 8.73 19.30
N PRO A 108 5.98 9.54 20.34
CA PRO A 108 5.88 9.12 21.73
C PRO A 108 4.48 8.55 22.04
N GLY A 109 4.46 7.41 22.72
CA GLY A 109 3.20 6.75 23.08
C GLY A 109 2.50 6.00 21.94
N LEU A 110 3.06 6.02 20.73
CA LEU A 110 2.53 5.29 19.58
C LEU A 110 3.39 4.06 19.30
N ASP A 111 2.88 2.90 19.63
CA ASP A 111 3.52 1.62 19.28
C ASP A 111 3.25 1.21 17.84
N PHE A 112 3.62 2.09 16.88
CA PHE A 112 3.29 1.95 15.47
C PHE A 112 3.73 0.59 14.90
N LYS A 113 4.97 0.19 15.13
CA LYS A 113 5.49 -1.10 14.64
C LYS A 113 4.78 -2.29 15.28
N ALA A 114 4.58 -2.27 16.59
CA ALA A 114 3.88 -3.35 17.30
C ALA A 114 2.43 -3.46 16.86
N THR A 115 1.78 -2.32 16.58
CA THR A 115 0.40 -2.29 16.07
C THR A 115 0.27 -2.87 14.67
N LEU A 116 1.26 -2.67 13.79
CA LEU A 116 1.25 -3.21 12.43
C LEU A 116 1.76 -4.66 12.34
N ALA A 117 2.49 -5.13 13.35
CA ALA A 117 2.98 -6.51 13.37
C ALA A 117 1.83 -7.52 13.24
N GLY A 118 1.99 -8.50 12.34
CA GLY A 118 0.98 -9.52 12.05
C GLY A 118 -0.18 -9.06 11.15
N ARG A 119 -0.28 -7.77 10.80
CA ARG A 119 -1.20 -7.28 9.78
C ARG A 119 -0.68 -7.58 8.38
N THR A 120 -1.50 -7.40 7.36
CA THR A 120 -1.11 -7.72 5.98
C THR A 120 -0.92 -6.47 5.14
N LEU A 121 0.20 -6.42 4.43
CA LEU A 121 0.45 -5.46 3.36
C LEU A 121 0.23 -6.12 1.99
N TRP A 122 -0.54 -5.45 1.13
CA TRP A 122 -0.84 -5.83 -0.24
C TRP A 122 -0.40 -4.73 -1.18
N GLY A 123 -0.07 -5.10 -2.42
CA GLY A 123 0.16 -4.15 -3.49
C GLY A 123 -0.81 -4.34 -4.65
N VAL A 124 -1.12 -3.25 -5.35
CA VAL A 124 -1.80 -3.27 -6.65
C VAL A 124 -1.09 -2.28 -7.55
N THR A 125 -0.70 -2.69 -8.75
CA THR A 125 -0.13 -1.79 -9.75
C THR A 125 -0.56 -2.15 -11.15
N ALA A 126 -0.69 -1.14 -12.00
CA ALA A 126 -0.85 -1.31 -13.44
C ALA A 126 0.38 -0.76 -14.15
N LEU A 127 0.91 -1.54 -15.08
CA LEU A 127 2.11 -1.23 -15.86
C LEU A 127 1.76 -1.16 -17.34
N ALA A 128 2.53 -0.36 -18.09
CA ALA A 128 2.39 -0.24 -19.54
C ALA A 128 3.25 -1.28 -20.30
N ASP A 129 4.13 -1.98 -19.59
CA ASP A 129 5.04 -2.99 -20.12
C ASP A 129 4.41 -4.39 -20.02
N ASP A 130 4.71 -5.26 -20.98
CA ASP A 130 4.23 -6.64 -20.98
C ASP A 130 5.09 -7.58 -20.11
N GLN A 131 6.23 -7.08 -19.61
CA GLN A 131 7.17 -7.85 -18.78
C GLN A 131 6.89 -7.61 -17.29
N PRO A 132 6.30 -8.56 -16.56
CA PRO A 132 6.00 -8.38 -15.13
C PRO A 132 7.22 -8.05 -14.27
N VAL A 133 8.41 -8.52 -14.68
CA VAL A 133 9.69 -8.30 -13.97
C VAL A 133 10.04 -6.82 -13.81
N VAL A 134 9.52 -5.93 -14.64
CA VAL A 134 9.75 -4.47 -14.50
C VAL A 134 9.14 -3.91 -13.19
N ALA A 135 8.20 -4.64 -12.58
CA ALA A 135 7.60 -4.28 -11.30
C ALA A 135 8.38 -4.81 -10.08
N ASP A 136 9.40 -5.65 -10.26
CA ASP A 136 10.16 -6.26 -9.15
C ASP A 136 10.70 -5.24 -8.13
N PRO A 137 11.24 -4.06 -8.52
CA PRO A 137 11.67 -3.08 -7.54
C PRO A 137 10.52 -2.52 -6.67
N LEU A 138 9.32 -2.32 -7.26
CA LEU A 138 8.13 -1.94 -6.51
C LEU A 138 7.72 -3.06 -5.54
N VAL A 139 7.65 -4.29 -6.02
CA VAL A 139 7.34 -5.48 -5.21
C VAL A 139 8.34 -5.59 -4.06
N GLY A 140 9.63 -5.45 -4.34
CA GLY A 140 10.70 -5.47 -3.34
C GLY A 140 10.56 -4.37 -2.30
N THR A 141 10.20 -3.16 -2.71
CA THR A 141 9.97 -2.04 -1.80
C THR A 141 8.84 -2.36 -0.82
N LEU A 142 7.71 -2.86 -1.29
CA LEU A 142 6.57 -3.19 -0.44
C LEU A 142 6.86 -4.39 0.46
N ASN A 143 7.47 -5.45 -0.08
CA ASN A 143 7.84 -6.63 0.70
C ASN A 143 8.82 -6.27 1.84
N ASN A 144 9.88 -5.51 1.54
CA ASN A 144 10.86 -5.12 2.56
C ASN A 144 10.26 -4.18 3.61
N SER A 145 9.32 -3.31 3.22
CA SER A 145 8.57 -2.48 4.16
C SER A 145 7.71 -3.33 5.10
N ALA A 146 7.01 -4.33 4.56
CA ALA A 146 6.24 -5.28 5.35
C ALA A 146 7.14 -6.08 6.31
N ALA A 147 8.28 -6.60 5.82
CA ALA A 147 9.24 -7.34 6.62
C ALA A 147 9.80 -6.49 7.79
N TYR A 148 10.17 -5.24 7.51
CA TYR A 148 10.66 -4.33 8.55
C TYR A 148 9.62 -4.09 9.65
N MET A 149 8.34 -4.01 9.27
CA MET A 149 7.23 -3.78 10.19
C MET A 149 6.71 -5.06 10.87
N GLY A 150 7.24 -6.24 10.54
CA GLY A 150 6.75 -7.52 11.07
C GLY A 150 5.37 -7.90 10.54
N MET A 151 5.00 -7.41 9.37
CA MET A 151 3.73 -7.70 8.71
C MET A 151 3.81 -8.97 7.87
N SER A 152 2.66 -9.50 7.48
CA SER A 152 2.52 -10.42 6.36
C SER A 152 2.55 -9.66 5.04
N PHE A 153 2.98 -10.32 3.95
CA PHE A 153 2.95 -9.75 2.61
C PHE A 153 2.09 -10.62 1.68
N GLY A 154 0.97 -10.07 1.23
CA GLY A 154 0.03 -10.77 0.35
C GLY A 154 0.41 -10.69 -1.14
N GLY A 155 1.57 -10.10 -1.47
CA GLY A 155 2.02 -9.94 -2.84
C GLY A 155 1.48 -8.67 -3.51
N VAL A 156 1.70 -8.59 -4.82
CA VAL A 156 1.25 -7.47 -5.67
C VAL A 156 0.40 -7.97 -6.82
N LEU A 157 -0.81 -7.48 -6.94
CA LEU A 157 -1.65 -7.70 -8.11
C LEU A 157 -1.15 -6.80 -9.26
N LEU A 158 -0.68 -7.44 -10.31
CA LEU A 158 -0.19 -6.77 -11.52
C LEU A 158 -1.27 -6.76 -12.59
N GLY A 159 -1.49 -5.61 -13.23
CA GLY A 159 -2.32 -5.49 -14.42
C GLY A 159 -1.59 -4.73 -15.52
N ASN A 160 -1.96 -4.97 -16.77
CA ASN A 160 -1.45 -4.25 -17.91
C ASN A 160 -2.43 -3.17 -18.35
N GLY A 161 -1.93 -1.96 -18.62
CA GLY A 161 -2.75 -0.86 -19.12
C GLY A 161 -1.98 0.45 -19.15
N SER A 162 -1.89 1.05 -20.32
CA SER A 162 -1.22 2.33 -20.55
C SER A 162 -2.21 3.50 -20.56
N LYS A 163 -3.29 3.38 -21.34
CA LYS A 163 -4.34 4.40 -21.42
C LYS A 163 -5.38 4.18 -20.30
N PRO A 164 -6.08 5.23 -19.86
CA PRO A 164 -7.15 5.08 -18.87
C PRO A 164 -8.16 4.01 -19.28
N GLY A 165 -8.45 3.08 -18.36
CA GLY A 165 -9.38 1.98 -18.58
C GLY A 165 -8.82 0.76 -19.30
N ASP A 166 -7.58 0.79 -19.79
CA ASP A 166 -6.99 -0.37 -20.49
C ASP A 166 -6.94 -1.63 -19.62
N VAL A 167 -6.68 -1.49 -18.32
CA VAL A 167 -6.63 -2.61 -17.38
C VAL A 167 -7.92 -3.43 -17.33
N LEU A 168 -9.05 -2.84 -17.67
CA LEU A 168 -10.34 -3.55 -17.74
C LEU A 168 -10.40 -4.54 -18.92
N ARG A 169 -9.43 -4.51 -19.83
CA ARG A 169 -9.27 -5.47 -20.91
C ARG A 169 -8.23 -6.56 -20.58
N ASP A 170 -7.46 -6.39 -19.51
CA ASP A 170 -6.54 -7.43 -19.02
C ASP A 170 -7.33 -8.51 -18.27
N THR A 171 -7.85 -9.47 -19.05
CA THR A 171 -8.66 -10.57 -18.52
C THR A 171 -7.89 -11.45 -17.54
N GLN A 172 -6.57 -11.54 -17.68
CA GLN A 172 -5.72 -12.30 -16.76
C GLN A 172 -5.59 -11.59 -15.41
N ALA A 173 -5.34 -10.27 -15.41
CA ALA A 173 -5.31 -9.49 -14.18
C ALA A 173 -6.66 -9.51 -13.46
N LEU A 174 -7.77 -9.34 -14.21
CA LEU A 174 -9.12 -9.42 -13.65
C LEU A 174 -9.45 -10.82 -13.09
N THR A 175 -8.93 -11.88 -13.70
CA THR A 175 -9.08 -13.23 -13.16
C THR A 175 -8.31 -13.40 -11.85
N ARG A 176 -7.07 -12.90 -11.78
CA ARG A 176 -6.27 -12.91 -10.53
C ARG A 176 -6.92 -12.04 -9.45
N ALA A 177 -7.53 -10.91 -9.83
CA ALA A 177 -8.22 -10.01 -8.90
C ALA A 177 -9.32 -10.73 -8.11
N LYS A 178 -10.03 -11.71 -8.72
CA LYS A 178 -11.14 -12.43 -8.07
C LYS A 178 -10.76 -13.15 -6.78
N THR A 179 -9.52 -13.58 -6.64
CA THR A 179 -9.06 -14.35 -5.48
C THR A 179 -7.91 -13.69 -4.74
N PHE A 180 -7.47 -12.52 -5.19
CA PHE A 180 -6.24 -11.91 -4.70
C PHE A 180 -6.26 -11.71 -3.18
N PHE A 181 -7.28 -11.08 -2.63
CA PHE A 181 -7.38 -10.83 -1.18
C PHE A 181 -7.82 -12.04 -0.35
N ALA A 182 -8.11 -13.16 -0.99
CA ALA A 182 -8.37 -14.44 -0.34
C ALA A 182 -7.13 -15.36 -0.31
N GLY A 183 -6.03 -14.95 -0.96
CA GLY A 183 -4.78 -15.70 -1.01
C GLY A 183 -4.09 -15.80 0.35
N GLU A 184 -3.16 -16.73 0.46
CA GLU A 184 -2.30 -16.87 1.62
C GLU A 184 -1.40 -15.65 1.80
N THR A 185 -1.19 -15.25 3.05
CA THR A 185 -0.37 -14.09 3.41
C THR A 185 0.76 -14.51 4.33
N PRO A 186 1.88 -15.02 3.79
CA PRO A 186 3.01 -15.42 4.61
C PRO A 186 3.62 -14.21 5.32
N ALA A 187 4.27 -14.45 6.45
CA ALA A 187 5.09 -13.43 7.09
C ALA A 187 6.16 -12.93 6.11
N ALA A 188 6.22 -11.63 5.95
CA ALA A 188 7.20 -11.01 5.05
C ALA A 188 8.63 -11.28 5.54
N ARG A 189 9.54 -11.51 4.61
CA ARG A 189 10.97 -11.67 4.88
C ARG A 189 11.77 -10.73 3.97
N PHE A 190 12.89 -10.26 4.46
CA PHE A 190 13.76 -9.45 3.61
C PHE A 190 14.30 -10.27 2.44
N LEU A 191 14.36 -9.67 1.27
CA LEU A 191 14.81 -10.36 0.05
C LEU A 191 16.24 -10.88 0.13
N TRP A 192 17.09 -10.30 0.98
CA TRP A 192 18.47 -10.77 1.20
C TRP A 192 18.58 -11.95 2.18
N GLU A 193 17.52 -12.27 2.92
CA GLU A 193 17.47 -13.42 3.83
C GLU A 193 17.01 -14.70 3.12
N THR A 194 16.50 -14.58 1.89
CA THR A 194 15.96 -15.68 1.09
C THR A 194 16.92 -16.14 -0.02
N ARG A 195 18.15 -15.65 -0.04
CA ARG A 195 19.19 -16.02 -1.01
C ARG A 195 20.14 -17.07 -0.46
#